data_30241d4c960b4d3120c35b7c81af69dc
#
_entry.id   30241d4c960b4d3120c35b7c81af69dc
#
_cell.length_a   1.000
_cell.length_b   1.000
_cell.length_c   1.000
_cell.angle_alpha   90.00
_cell.angle_beta   90.00
_cell.angle_gamma   90.00
#
_symmetry.space_group_name_H-M   'P 1'
#
loop_
_entity.id
_entity.type
_entity.pdbx_description
1 polymer ?
#
loop_
_entity_poly.entity_id
_entity_poly.type
_entity_poly.pdbx_seq_one_letter_code
_entity_poly.pdbx_strand_id
1 'polypeptide(L)'
;SIVMDPSPCIVLATSGMLNGGPVMEYFKNWAHEERNSLCFVGYQAEGTLGRRLQKGFGEVPMMINGKTEIVKIGCEMVTIDGFSGHSDRRQLLEFVDQLNPKPRNIICHHGDYQKCNELGHTLRERYRCRTYAPKNLETVRLL
;
A
#
# COMPACT_ATOMS: atom_id res chain seq x y z
N SER A 1 10.99 20.76 -18.49
CA SER A 1 10.37 19.88 -17.48
C SER A 1 9.39 18.95 -18.20
N ILE A 2 9.38 17.67 -17.92
CA ILE A 2 8.42 16.69 -18.46
C ILE A 2 6.96 17.16 -18.27
N VAL A 3 6.67 17.81 -17.15
CA VAL A 3 5.33 18.34 -16.85
C VAL A 3 4.84 19.36 -17.89
N MET A 4 5.75 20.08 -18.51
CA MET A 4 5.42 21.12 -19.50
C MET A 4 5.48 20.62 -20.95
N ASP A 5 5.89 19.38 -21.16
CA ASP A 5 5.97 18.76 -22.48
C ASP A 5 4.62 18.11 -22.82
N PRO A 6 3.95 18.50 -23.92
CA PRO A 6 2.66 17.94 -24.31
C PRO A 6 2.78 16.53 -24.95
N SER A 7 4.00 16.03 -25.15
CA SER A 7 4.23 14.73 -25.78
C SER A 7 3.75 13.57 -24.88
N PRO A 8 3.17 12.50 -25.45
CA PRO A 8 2.82 11.32 -24.68
C PRO A 8 4.05 10.71 -23.99
N CYS A 9 3.94 10.43 -22.69
CA CYS A 9 5.03 9.83 -21.94
C CYS A 9 4.50 8.87 -20.87
N ILE A 10 5.37 7.96 -20.40
CA ILE A 10 5.14 7.11 -19.23
C ILE A 10 6.16 7.51 -18.17
N VAL A 11 5.67 7.86 -16.99
CA VAL A 11 6.53 8.25 -15.87
C VAL A 11 6.46 7.21 -14.77
N LEU A 12 7.62 6.68 -14.38
CA LEU A 12 7.78 5.83 -13.21
C LEU A 12 8.34 6.67 -12.06
N ALA A 13 7.57 6.84 -11.00
CA ALA A 13 7.95 7.70 -9.89
C ALA A 13 7.56 7.11 -8.53
N THR A 14 8.32 7.45 -7.51
CA THR A 14 8.02 7.19 -6.09
C THR A 14 7.36 8.45 -5.46
N SER A 15 6.61 8.34 -4.36
CA SER A 15 6.25 7.12 -3.63
C SER A 15 5.00 6.49 -4.23
N GLY A 16 4.98 5.15 -4.26
CA GLY A 16 3.86 4.38 -4.85
C GLY A 16 2.52 4.55 -4.13
N MET A 17 2.50 5.05 -2.89
CA MET A 17 1.28 5.30 -2.11
C MET A 17 0.84 6.78 -2.14
N LEU A 18 1.50 7.62 -2.93
CA LEU A 18 1.25 9.07 -3.02
C LEU A 18 1.39 9.81 -1.68
N ASN A 19 2.32 9.37 -0.82
CA ASN A 19 2.59 10.01 0.47
C ASN A 19 3.69 11.09 0.39
N GLY A 20 4.19 11.37 -0.81
CA GLY A 20 5.30 12.30 -1.06
C GLY A 20 6.15 11.86 -2.25
N GLY A 21 7.29 12.51 -2.42
CA GLY A 21 8.24 12.21 -3.50
C GLY A 21 7.84 12.80 -4.86
N PRO A 22 8.63 12.49 -5.91
CA PRO A 22 8.44 13.09 -7.24
C PRO A 22 7.06 12.84 -7.87
N VAL A 23 6.41 11.71 -7.55
CA VAL A 23 5.07 11.40 -8.07
C VAL A 23 4.06 12.49 -7.74
N MET A 24 4.21 13.17 -6.60
CA MET A 24 3.27 14.22 -6.18
C MET A 24 3.31 15.43 -7.11
N GLU A 25 4.48 15.73 -7.69
CA GLU A 25 4.59 16.82 -8.66
C GLU A 25 3.87 16.51 -9.96
N TYR A 26 4.00 15.28 -10.47
CA TYR A 26 3.25 14.85 -11.65
C TYR A 26 1.75 14.78 -11.36
N PHE A 27 1.37 14.23 -10.21
CA PHE A 27 -0.03 14.11 -9.82
C PHE A 27 -0.73 15.47 -9.71
N LYS A 28 -0.11 16.48 -9.09
CA LYS A 28 -0.65 17.84 -9.02
C LYS A 28 -0.99 18.44 -10.38
N ASN A 29 -0.12 18.20 -11.36
CA ASN A 29 -0.23 18.81 -12.67
C ASN A 29 -1.12 18.02 -13.63
N TRP A 30 -1.27 16.70 -13.45
CA TRP A 30 -1.92 15.84 -14.43
C TRP A 30 -3.19 15.15 -13.96
N ALA A 31 -3.47 15.14 -12.66
CA ALA A 31 -4.60 14.40 -12.09
C ALA A 31 -5.97 14.91 -12.58
N HIS A 32 -6.08 16.15 -13.00
CA HIS A 32 -7.33 16.75 -13.44
C HIS A 32 -7.67 16.47 -14.92
N GLU A 33 -6.74 15.91 -15.69
CA GLU A 33 -6.92 15.69 -17.12
C GLU A 33 -7.41 14.27 -17.40
N GLU A 34 -8.56 14.16 -18.06
CA GLU A 34 -9.19 12.85 -18.41
C GLU A 34 -8.35 11.99 -19.37
N ARG A 35 -7.45 12.60 -20.14
CA ARG A 35 -6.55 11.87 -21.05
C ARG A 35 -5.43 11.10 -20.36
N ASN A 36 -5.20 11.38 -19.08
CA ASN A 36 -4.13 10.76 -18.29
C ASN A 36 -4.63 9.55 -17.51
N SER A 37 -3.73 8.64 -17.19
CA SER A 37 -4.01 7.48 -16.33
C SER A 37 -2.98 7.41 -15.20
N LEU A 38 -3.45 7.16 -13.98
CA LEU A 38 -2.60 6.84 -12.83
C LEU A 38 -2.67 5.34 -12.56
N CYS A 39 -1.54 4.65 -12.73
CA CYS A 39 -1.45 3.21 -12.52
C CYS A 39 -0.83 2.89 -11.14
N PHE A 40 -1.59 2.27 -10.27
CA PHE A 40 -1.08 1.70 -9.02
C PHE A 40 -0.53 0.29 -9.30
N VAL A 41 0.77 0.14 -9.10
CA VAL A 41 1.46 -1.14 -9.30
C VAL A 41 1.84 -1.83 -7.98
N GLY A 42 1.45 -1.26 -6.85
CA GLY A 42 1.75 -1.75 -5.52
C GLY A 42 0.61 -1.52 -4.53
N TYR A 43 0.75 -2.16 -3.37
CA TYR A 43 -0.21 -2.06 -2.29
C TYR A 43 -0.45 -0.60 -1.83
N GLN A 44 -1.71 -0.26 -1.57
CA GLN A 44 -2.13 1.02 -1.04
C GLN A 44 -2.65 0.84 0.39
N ALA A 45 -1.88 1.29 1.38
CA ALA A 45 -2.24 1.17 2.79
C ALA A 45 -3.41 2.10 3.17
N GLU A 46 -4.21 1.69 4.16
CA GLU A 46 -5.26 2.54 4.71
C GLU A 46 -4.68 3.88 5.21
N GLY A 47 -5.43 4.96 5.00
CA GLY A 47 -5.02 6.33 5.34
C GLY A 47 -4.14 7.02 4.30
N THR A 48 -3.62 6.32 3.30
CA THR A 48 -2.81 6.92 2.22
C THR A 48 -3.68 7.61 1.17
N LEU A 49 -3.09 8.57 0.45
CA LEU A 49 -3.78 9.22 -0.66
C LEU A 49 -4.10 8.21 -1.77
N GLY A 50 -3.16 7.33 -2.12
CA GLY A 50 -3.39 6.29 -3.12
C GLY A 50 -4.58 5.40 -2.77
N ARG A 51 -4.75 5.02 -1.50
CA ARG A 51 -5.91 4.24 -1.06
C ARG A 51 -7.23 5.00 -1.19
N ARG A 52 -7.23 6.28 -0.89
CA ARG A 52 -8.42 7.13 -1.07
C ARG A 52 -8.84 7.22 -2.54
N LEU A 53 -7.87 7.38 -3.44
CA LEU A 53 -8.12 7.42 -4.88
C LEU A 53 -8.65 6.09 -5.40
N GLN A 54 -8.09 4.95 -4.95
CA GLN A 54 -8.65 3.62 -5.28
C GLN A 54 -10.09 3.43 -4.80
N LYS A 55 -10.51 4.12 -3.73
CA LYS A 55 -11.89 4.14 -3.24
C LYS A 55 -12.81 5.09 -4.01
N GLY A 56 -12.31 5.77 -5.05
CA GLY A 56 -13.10 6.63 -5.93
C GLY A 56 -13.28 8.07 -5.43
N PHE A 57 -12.38 8.58 -4.57
CA PHE A 57 -12.43 10.00 -4.19
C PHE A 57 -12.13 10.87 -5.41
N GLY A 58 -13.11 11.65 -5.85
CA GLY A 58 -13.02 12.54 -7.01
C GLY A 58 -12.33 13.88 -6.75
N GLU A 59 -12.04 14.20 -5.49
CA GLU A 59 -11.37 15.42 -5.08
C GLU A 59 -10.45 15.16 -3.89
N VAL A 60 -9.27 15.77 -3.88
CA VAL A 60 -8.32 15.62 -2.78
C VAL A 60 -7.67 16.96 -2.43
N PRO A 61 -7.53 17.28 -1.13
CA PRO A 61 -6.75 18.44 -0.71
C PRO A 61 -5.26 18.17 -0.89
N MET A 62 -4.55 19.09 -1.53
CA MET A 62 -3.11 19.02 -1.74
C MET A 62 -2.44 20.33 -1.37
N MET A 63 -1.21 20.26 -0.86
CA MET A 63 -0.39 21.46 -0.63
C MET A 63 0.26 21.89 -1.94
N ILE A 64 -0.15 23.04 -2.45
CA ILE A 64 0.39 23.66 -3.67
C ILE A 64 0.87 25.08 -3.30
N ASN A 65 2.14 25.36 -3.54
CA ASN A 65 2.74 26.66 -3.23
C ASN A 65 2.47 27.18 -1.80
N GLY A 66 2.50 26.26 -0.81
CA GLY A 66 2.27 26.61 0.59
C GLY A 66 0.80 26.82 0.99
N LYS A 67 -0.13 26.60 0.06
CA LYS A 67 -1.58 26.68 0.31
C LYS A 67 -2.23 25.33 0.06
N THR A 68 -3.29 25.02 0.82
CA THR A 68 -4.11 23.86 0.54
C THR A 68 -5.09 24.19 -0.57
N GLU A 69 -4.99 23.45 -1.66
CA GLU A 69 -5.89 23.54 -2.80
C GLU A 69 -6.62 22.21 -3.01
N ILE A 70 -7.85 22.27 -3.52
CA ILE A 70 -8.62 21.08 -3.87
C ILE A 70 -8.29 20.71 -5.32
N VAL A 71 -7.67 19.55 -5.49
CA VAL A 71 -7.38 18.98 -6.82
C VAL A 71 -8.52 18.04 -7.20
N LYS A 72 -9.18 18.35 -8.31
CA LYS A 72 -10.18 17.46 -8.92
C LYS A 72 -9.47 16.34 -9.68
N ILE A 73 -10.04 15.15 -9.59
CA ILE A 73 -9.48 13.96 -10.23
C ILE A 73 -10.29 13.69 -11.49
N GLY A 74 -9.68 13.91 -12.65
CA GLY A 74 -10.25 13.59 -13.96
C GLY A 74 -9.57 12.38 -14.59
N CYS A 75 -8.30 12.12 -14.24
CA CYS A 75 -7.55 11.03 -14.82
C CYS A 75 -8.11 9.65 -14.43
N GLU A 76 -7.90 8.67 -15.31
CA GLU A 76 -8.25 7.29 -15.06
C GLU A 76 -7.41 6.69 -13.92
N MET A 77 -8.05 5.92 -13.04
CA MET A 77 -7.38 5.17 -11.96
C MET A 77 -7.31 3.69 -12.31
N VAL A 78 -6.11 3.17 -12.49
CA VAL A 78 -5.87 1.76 -12.83
C VAL A 78 -5.10 1.09 -11.71
N THR A 79 -5.51 -0.10 -11.30
CA THR A 79 -4.73 -0.95 -10.39
C THR A 79 -4.25 -2.18 -11.15
N ILE A 80 -2.94 -2.42 -11.13
CA ILE A 80 -2.31 -3.55 -11.80
C ILE A 80 -1.72 -4.45 -10.72
N ASP A 81 -2.34 -5.61 -10.53
CA ASP A 81 -1.84 -6.61 -9.59
C ASP A 81 -0.69 -7.41 -10.19
N GLY A 82 0.21 -7.91 -9.32
CA GLY A 82 1.29 -8.80 -9.72
C GLY A 82 2.70 -8.20 -9.72
N PHE A 83 2.84 -6.88 -9.49
CA PHE A 83 4.17 -6.23 -9.36
C PHE A 83 4.64 -6.10 -7.91
N SER A 84 3.93 -6.72 -6.95
CA SER A 84 4.34 -6.69 -5.55
C SER A 84 5.59 -7.56 -5.32
N GLY A 85 6.62 -6.99 -4.70
CA GLY A 85 7.76 -7.74 -4.17
C GLY A 85 7.50 -8.40 -2.81
N HIS A 86 6.30 -8.22 -2.23
CA HIS A 86 5.93 -8.85 -0.96
C HIS A 86 5.43 -10.27 -1.18
N SER A 87 5.75 -11.14 -0.22
CA SER A 87 5.22 -12.50 -0.19
C SER A 87 3.70 -12.48 -0.02
N ASP A 88 3.02 -13.30 -0.81
CA ASP A 88 1.60 -13.54 -0.65
C ASP A 88 1.29 -14.46 0.55
N ARG A 89 -0.01 -14.63 0.87
CA ARG A 89 -0.43 -15.48 1.99
C ARG A 89 0.06 -16.92 1.86
N ARG A 90 0.07 -17.48 0.65
CA ARG A 90 0.51 -18.86 0.39
C ARG A 90 2.00 -18.99 0.69
N GLN A 91 2.81 -18.07 0.19
CA GLN A 91 4.25 -18.04 0.43
C GLN A 91 4.60 -17.88 1.92
N LEU A 92 3.84 -17.05 2.66
CA LEU A 92 4.03 -16.93 4.11
C LEU A 92 3.72 -18.22 4.86
N LEU A 93 2.68 -18.95 4.47
CA LEU A 93 2.37 -20.26 5.05
C LEU A 93 3.43 -21.30 4.69
N GLU A 94 3.85 -21.37 3.43
CA GLU A 94 4.92 -22.26 2.96
C GLU A 94 6.24 -21.98 3.68
N PHE A 95 6.57 -20.71 3.94
CA PHE A 95 7.75 -20.36 4.74
C PHE A 95 7.70 -21.01 6.13
N VAL A 96 6.56 -20.90 6.84
CA VAL A 96 6.42 -21.54 8.17
C VAL A 96 6.41 -23.08 8.06
N ASP A 97 5.85 -23.64 6.98
CA ASP A 97 5.88 -25.09 6.73
C ASP A 97 7.31 -25.65 6.61
N GLN A 98 8.23 -24.86 6.07
CA GLN A 98 9.63 -25.27 5.88
C GLN A 98 10.48 -25.17 7.15
N LEU A 99 10.01 -24.43 8.18
CA LEU A 99 10.77 -24.28 9.42
C LEU A 99 10.82 -25.59 10.21
N ASN A 100 12.01 -25.96 10.69
CA ASN A 100 12.25 -27.10 11.55
C ASN A 100 13.30 -26.77 12.62
N PRO A 101 13.02 -26.81 13.92
CA PRO A 101 11.70 -27.08 14.50
C PRO A 101 10.69 -25.97 14.23
N LYS A 102 9.39 -26.28 14.38
CA LYS A 102 8.32 -25.26 14.27
C LYS A 102 8.44 -24.24 15.41
N PRO A 103 8.21 -22.94 15.15
CA PRO A 103 8.30 -21.91 16.18
C PRO A 103 7.19 -22.07 17.23
N ARG A 104 7.51 -21.81 18.49
CA ARG A 104 6.52 -21.80 19.59
C ARG A 104 5.65 -20.55 19.55
N ASN A 105 6.24 -19.43 19.11
CA ASN A 105 5.59 -18.12 19.04
C ASN A 105 5.81 -17.54 17.65
N ILE A 106 4.77 -16.96 17.05
CA ILE A 106 4.81 -16.25 15.78
C ILE A 106 4.20 -14.86 15.98
N ILE A 107 4.91 -13.81 15.55
CA ILE A 107 4.43 -12.44 15.58
C ILE A 107 4.11 -12.03 14.14
N CYS A 108 2.85 -11.70 13.88
CA CYS A 108 2.39 -11.16 12.60
C CYS A 108 2.34 -9.64 12.68
N HIS A 109 3.10 -8.96 11.83
CA HIS A 109 3.16 -7.51 11.80
C HIS A 109 3.39 -6.98 10.38
N HIS A 110 3.47 -5.65 10.22
CA HIS A 110 3.71 -4.99 8.94
C HIS A 110 2.60 -5.19 7.91
N GLY A 111 1.37 -5.28 8.39
CA GLY A 111 0.16 -5.36 7.56
C GLY A 111 -1.02 -4.69 8.27
N ASP A 112 -2.15 -4.61 7.56
CA ASP A 112 -3.40 -4.19 8.19
C ASP A 112 -3.71 -5.12 9.37
N TYR A 113 -4.17 -4.54 10.48
CA TYR A 113 -4.42 -5.28 11.72
C TYR A 113 -5.32 -6.50 11.51
N GLN A 114 -6.37 -6.35 10.72
CA GLN A 114 -7.28 -7.47 10.40
C GLN A 114 -6.54 -8.60 9.68
N LYS A 115 -5.73 -8.28 8.65
CA LYS A 115 -4.95 -9.27 7.89
C LYS A 115 -3.90 -9.98 8.76
N CYS A 116 -3.24 -9.24 9.67
CA CYS A 116 -2.31 -9.83 10.64
C CYS A 116 -3.02 -10.81 11.58
N ASN A 117 -4.20 -10.47 12.09
CA ASN A 117 -5.00 -11.34 12.93
C ASN A 117 -5.48 -12.60 12.20
N GLU A 118 -5.98 -12.46 10.97
CA GLU A 118 -6.43 -13.59 10.14
C GLU A 118 -5.29 -14.56 9.83
N LEU A 119 -4.11 -14.01 9.49
CA LEU A 119 -2.91 -14.84 9.30
C LEU A 119 -2.51 -15.54 10.60
N GLY A 120 -2.47 -14.80 11.72
CA GLY A 120 -2.16 -15.35 13.04
C GLY A 120 -3.13 -16.47 13.45
N HIS A 121 -4.43 -16.28 13.21
CA HIS A 121 -5.43 -17.32 13.47
C HIS A 121 -5.13 -18.59 12.65
N THR A 122 -4.89 -18.47 11.35
CA THR A 122 -4.56 -19.60 10.48
C THR A 122 -3.29 -20.33 10.92
N LEU A 123 -2.24 -19.58 11.29
CA LEU A 123 -0.98 -20.16 11.77
C LEU A 123 -1.17 -20.91 13.09
N ARG A 124 -1.99 -20.37 14.00
CA ARG A 124 -2.32 -21.02 15.29
C ARG A 124 -3.01 -22.36 15.09
N GLU A 125 -4.04 -22.38 14.25
CA GLU A 125 -4.81 -23.59 13.95
C GLU A 125 -3.94 -24.66 13.26
N ARG A 126 -3.11 -24.24 12.30
CA ARG A 126 -2.30 -25.17 11.49
C ARG A 126 -1.11 -25.74 12.24
N TYR A 127 -0.43 -24.93 13.06
CA TYR A 127 0.83 -25.34 13.71
C TYR A 127 0.75 -25.46 15.21
N ARG A 128 -0.42 -25.19 15.82
CA ARG A 128 -0.66 -25.21 17.27
C ARG A 128 0.37 -24.39 18.05
N CYS A 129 0.83 -23.29 17.47
CA CYS A 129 1.75 -22.32 18.05
C CYS A 129 0.99 -21.12 18.64
N ARG A 130 1.65 -20.35 19.48
CA ARG A 130 1.12 -19.06 19.93
C ARG A 130 1.33 -18.01 18.84
N THR A 131 0.29 -17.23 18.55
CA THR A 131 0.37 -16.16 17.54
C THR A 131 -0.06 -14.83 18.14
N TYR A 132 0.61 -13.77 17.72
CA TYR A 132 0.39 -12.42 18.17
C TYR A 132 0.30 -11.50 16.97
N ALA A 133 -0.61 -10.52 17.00
CA ALA A 133 -0.72 -9.44 16.04
C ALA A 133 -0.75 -8.10 16.80
N PRO A 134 0.39 -7.66 17.36
CA PRO A 134 0.44 -6.49 18.21
C PRO A 134 0.11 -5.22 17.41
N LYS A 135 -0.61 -4.31 18.06
CA LYS A 135 -0.81 -2.95 17.58
C LYS A 135 0.47 -2.14 17.75
N ASN A 136 0.49 -0.97 17.13
CA ASN A 136 1.61 -0.06 17.29
C ASN A 136 1.84 0.27 18.78
N LEU A 137 3.10 0.18 19.24
CA LEU A 137 3.52 0.37 20.64
C LEU A 137 2.98 -0.65 21.65
N GLU A 138 2.33 -1.71 21.21
CA GLU A 138 1.89 -2.79 22.09
C GLU A 138 3.07 -3.70 22.48
N THR A 139 3.17 -4.02 23.77
CA THR A 139 4.18 -4.94 24.31
C THR A 139 3.60 -6.33 24.45
N VAL A 140 4.27 -7.33 23.92
CA VAL A 140 3.89 -8.74 24.02
C VAL A 140 4.92 -9.51 24.82
N ARG A 141 4.47 -10.25 25.85
CA ARG A 141 5.33 -11.15 26.61
C ARG A 141 5.36 -12.53 25.94
N LEU A 142 6.54 -12.95 25.56
CA LEU A 142 6.77 -14.30 25.02
C LEU A 142 7.08 -15.26 26.18
N LEU A 143 6.23 -16.26 26.40
CA LEU A 143 6.35 -17.29 27.44
C LEU A 143 6.66 -18.65 26.81
#